data_b920725de0c94291da955fb0d5dc9335
#
_entry.id   b920725de0c94291da955fb0d5dc9335
#
_cell.length_a   1.000
_cell.length_b   1.000
_cell.length_c   1.000
_cell.angle_alpha   90.00
_cell.angle_beta   90.00
_cell.angle_gamma   90.00
#
_symmetry.space_group_name_H-M   'P 1'
#
loop_
_entity.id
_entity.type
_entity.pdbx_description
1 polymer ?
#
loop_
_entity_poly.entity_id
_entity_poly.type
_entity_poly.pdbx_seq_one_letter_code
_entity_poly.pdbx_strand_id
1 'polypeptide(L)'
;MVVLDHAKKIAEKIRISGGGRCNFTNQDSGPANFLSLNPGFADWALRQYRPQDFIGLVRSHRIPFHEKHSGQLFCDRSSQDIIGLLLAESLKGAVSIRHPVEIAAVVREAEHWRISLTGLDSLTCRQLVVATGGMAVPAIGASAWGLDFARSRGLEITPVRAGLVPMSFTSTDQAWVTQMPGVSQRVSISVGEAGHGYGQACFLEDALMTHKGLSGPAVLQASNYWEQGQAISVDWLAALPQDNLFDEREIGRFSVVQLLEHWFPKRLAAGLALSLGEDYPIDRKWAELGRAVREQLIDRLRSFSLKPAGHLGWNKAEVMRGGVCTKGLDPRTLQSRMDSSLYLIGEVVDVTGHLGGHNFQWAWASAHCCAMAISAQHAP
;
A
#
# COMPACT_ATOMS: atom_id res chain seq x y z
N MET A 1 -21.38 14.01 -17.88
CA MET A 1 -20.26 14.15 -16.91
C MET A 1 -19.01 14.55 -17.65
N VAL A 2 -18.13 15.38 -17.04
CA VAL A 2 -16.82 15.71 -17.59
C VAL A 2 -15.75 15.24 -16.60
N VAL A 3 -14.72 14.57 -17.10
CA VAL A 3 -13.51 14.20 -16.36
C VAL A 3 -12.37 15.07 -16.85
N LEU A 4 -11.65 15.68 -15.92
CA LEU A 4 -10.47 16.50 -16.18
C LEU A 4 -9.23 15.78 -15.65
N ASP A 5 -8.21 15.62 -16.48
CA ASP A 5 -6.93 15.03 -16.09
C ASP A 5 -5.77 15.90 -16.60
N HIS A 6 -4.83 16.22 -15.71
CA HIS A 6 -3.65 17.00 -16.06
C HIS A 6 -2.56 16.18 -16.77
N ALA A 7 -2.63 14.86 -16.68
CA ALA A 7 -1.64 13.96 -17.25
C ALA A 7 -1.71 13.94 -18.78
N LYS A 8 -0.55 13.88 -19.43
CA LYS A 8 -0.47 13.71 -20.90
C LYS A 8 -1.08 12.40 -21.38
N LYS A 9 -1.05 11.37 -20.55
CA LYS A 9 -1.69 10.06 -20.77
C LYS A 9 -2.56 9.76 -19.57
N ILE A 10 -3.82 9.45 -19.83
CA ILE A 10 -4.77 9.08 -18.79
C ILE A 10 -4.38 7.75 -18.11
N ALA A 11 -4.83 7.59 -16.87
CA ALA A 11 -4.71 6.35 -16.09
C ALA A 11 -3.26 5.87 -15.89
N GLU A 12 -2.29 6.79 -15.71
CA GLU A 12 -0.87 6.43 -15.55
C GLU A 12 -0.62 5.50 -14.36
N LYS A 13 -1.36 5.66 -13.24
CA LYS A 13 -1.25 4.77 -12.09
C LYS A 13 -1.61 3.32 -12.44
N ILE A 14 -2.67 3.12 -13.22
CA ILE A 14 -3.07 1.79 -13.75
C ILE A 14 -1.98 1.27 -14.67
N ARG A 15 -1.49 2.12 -15.58
CA ARG A 15 -0.50 1.78 -16.59
C ARG A 15 0.77 1.17 -16.02
N ILE A 16 1.32 1.75 -14.94
CA ILE A 16 2.56 1.29 -14.32
C ILE A 16 2.36 0.18 -13.29
N SER A 17 1.14 -0.02 -12.81
CA SER A 17 0.86 -0.95 -11.72
C SER A 17 1.12 -2.40 -12.11
N GLY A 18 1.49 -3.22 -11.14
CA GLY A 18 1.72 -4.65 -11.33
C GLY A 18 2.77 -4.97 -12.42
N GLY A 19 3.80 -4.13 -12.58
CA GLY A 19 4.78 -4.30 -13.64
C GLY A 19 4.21 -4.14 -15.06
N GLY A 20 3.18 -3.29 -15.22
CA GLY A 20 2.49 -3.04 -16.49
C GLY A 20 1.36 -4.04 -16.82
N ARG A 21 1.03 -4.93 -15.89
CA ARG A 21 -0.08 -5.91 -16.03
C ARG A 21 -1.30 -5.56 -15.20
N CYS A 22 -1.28 -4.50 -14.44
CA CYS A 22 -2.32 -4.05 -13.52
C CYS A 22 -2.81 -5.14 -12.55
N ASN A 23 -2.41 -5.03 -11.30
CA ASN A 23 -3.07 -5.77 -10.21
C ASN A 23 -4.40 -5.08 -9.88
N PHE A 24 -5.45 -5.39 -10.67
CA PHE A 24 -6.68 -4.58 -10.73
C PHE A 24 -7.61 -4.76 -9.53
N THR A 25 -7.48 -5.84 -8.78
CA THR A 25 -8.17 -6.09 -7.50
C THR A 25 -7.56 -7.30 -6.78
N ASN A 26 -8.09 -7.60 -5.59
CA ASN A 26 -7.80 -8.81 -4.83
C ASN A 26 -9.11 -9.51 -4.48
N GLN A 27 -9.21 -10.83 -4.72
CA GLN A 27 -10.42 -11.61 -4.46
C GLN A 27 -10.84 -11.57 -3.00
N ASP A 28 -9.87 -11.50 -2.09
CA ASP A 28 -10.05 -11.53 -0.65
C ASP A 28 -10.10 -10.11 -0.04
N SER A 29 -10.25 -9.09 -0.87
CA SER A 29 -10.28 -7.70 -0.39
C SER A 29 -11.52 -7.45 0.48
N GLY A 30 -11.26 -7.08 1.72
CA GLY A 30 -12.28 -6.79 2.72
C GLY A 30 -11.78 -5.76 3.74
N PRO A 31 -12.62 -5.36 4.70
CA PRO A 31 -12.31 -4.29 5.67
C PRO A 31 -10.96 -4.43 6.39
N ALA A 32 -10.56 -5.65 6.73
CA ALA A 32 -9.29 -5.94 7.42
C ALA A 32 -8.03 -5.59 6.60
N ASN A 33 -8.19 -5.38 5.30
CA ASN A 33 -7.07 -5.03 4.42
C ASN A 33 -6.85 -3.52 4.28
N PHE A 34 -7.56 -2.70 5.05
CA PHE A 34 -7.49 -1.25 4.93
C PHE A 34 -7.20 -0.57 6.26
N LEU A 35 -6.36 0.46 6.18
CA LEU A 35 -6.03 1.35 7.28
C LEU A 35 -6.71 2.70 7.10
N SER A 36 -7.16 3.27 8.21
CA SER A 36 -7.62 4.65 8.33
C SER A 36 -7.51 5.06 9.79
N LEU A 37 -7.29 6.33 10.08
CA LEU A 37 -7.41 6.85 11.46
C LEU A 37 -8.86 6.86 11.97
N ASN A 38 -9.82 6.49 11.11
CA ASN A 38 -11.20 6.22 11.45
C ASN A 38 -11.58 4.79 10.99
N PRO A 39 -11.24 3.76 11.78
CA PRO A 39 -11.49 2.37 11.42
C PRO A 39 -12.96 2.12 11.06
N GLY A 40 -13.17 1.28 10.04
CA GLY A 40 -14.52 0.94 9.56
C GLY A 40 -15.14 1.93 8.57
N PHE A 41 -14.49 3.08 8.28
CA PHE A 41 -15.02 4.03 7.31
C PHE A 41 -15.23 3.41 5.91
N ALA A 42 -14.29 2.58 5.46
CA ALA A 42 -14.35 1.95 4.14
C ALA A 42 -15.37 0.81 4.04
N ASP A 43 -15.86 0.27 5.16
CA ASP A 43 -16.64 -0.95 5.23
C ASP A 43 -17.92 -0.92 4.39
N TRP A 44 -18.62 0.21 4.41
CA TRP A 44 -19.83 0.36 3.62
C TRP A 44 -19.53 0.26 2.13
N ALA A 45 -18.62 1.05 1.63
CA ALA A 45 -18.29 1.10 0.22
C ALA A 45 -17.78 -0.27 -0.30
N LEU A 46 -16.91 -0.94 0.48
CA LEU A 46 -16.39 -2.26 0.14
C LEU A 46 -17.46 -3.35 0.11
N ARG A 47 -18.55 -3.19 0.87
CA ARG A 47 -19.71 -4.10 0.79
C ARG A 47 -20.64 -3.79 -0.37
N GLN A 48 -20.76 -2.53 -0.77
CA GLN A 48 -21.60 -2.12 -1.91
C GLN A 48 -20.99 -2.48 -3.26
N TYR A 49 -19.66 -2.45 -3.36
CA TYR A 49 -18.93 -2.83 -4.57
C TYR A 49 -17.75 -3.73 -4.21
N ARG A 50 -17.99 -5.03 -4.31
CA ARG A 50 -17.05 -6.08 -3.91
C ARG A 50 -16.06 -6.40 -5.04
N PRO A 51 -14.97 -7.10 -4.76
CA PRO A 51 -14.05 -7.58 -5.81
C PRO A 51 -14.77 -8.31 -6.95
N GLN A 52 -15.77 -9.14 -6.62
CA GLN A 52 -16.55 -9.92 -7.58
C GLN A 52 -17.29 -9.03 -8.58
N ASP A 53 -17.70 -7.83 -8.18
CA ASP A 53 -18.42 -6.90 -9.04
C ASP A 53 -17.48 -6.36 -10.13
N PHE A 54 -16.24 -5.95 -9.75
CA PHE A 54 -15.24 -5.53 -10.73
C PHE A 54 -14.72 -6.70 -11.58
N ILE A 55 -14.54 -7.89 -11.00
CA ILE A 55 -14.19 -9.12 -11.73
C ILE A 55 -15.28 -9.45 -12.77
N GLY A 56 -16.55 -9.30 -12.41
CA GLY A 56 -17.68 -9.46 -13.33
C GLY A 56 -17.60 -8.51 -14.52
N LEU A 57 -17.24 -7.24 -14.26
CA LEU A 57 -17.05 -6.23 -15.29
C LEU A 57 -15.86 -6.59 -16.21
N VAL A 58 -14.72 -7.01 -15.66
CA VAL A 58 -13.55 -7.47 -16.43
C VAL A 58 -13.89 -8.65 -17.32
N ARG A 59 -14.66 -9.63 -16.81
CA ARG A 59 -15.15 -10.79 -17.57
C ARG A 59 -16.11 -10.38 -18.68
N SER A 60 -17.02 -9.43 -18.45
CA SER A 60 -17.98 -8.97 -19.46
C SER A 60 -17.27 -8.32 -20.67
N HIS A 61 -16.09 -7.73 -20.44
CA HIS A 61 -15.20 -7.22 -21.47
C HIS A 61 -14.26 -8.28 -22.08
N ARG A 62 -14.40 -9.56 -21.68
CA ARG A 62 -13.57 -10.68 -22.16
C ARG A 62 -12.06 -10.45 -21.99
N ILE A 63 -11.68 -9.79 -20.91
CA ILE A 63 -10.27 -9.54 -20.57
C ILE A 63 -9.74 -10.78 -19.85
N PRO A 64 -8.69 -11.44 -20.38
CA PRO A 64 -8.06 -12.56 -19.71
C PRO A 64 -7.22 -12.08 -18.53
N PHE A 65 -7.28 -12.83 -17.42
CA PHE A 65 -6.55 -12.53 -16.20
C PHE A 65 -6.27 -13.81 -15.41
N HIS A 66 -5.30 -13.76 -14.53
CA HIS A 66 -4.94 -14.86 -13.62
C HIS A 66 -4.77 -14.36 -12.19
N GLU A 67 -4.88 -15.28 -11.26
CA GLU A 67 -4.44 -15.10 -9.89
C GLU A 67 -2.94 -15.43 -9.79
N LYS A 68 -2.17 -14.53 -9.19
CA LYS A 68 -0.74 -14.76 -8.97
C LYS A 68 -0.48 -15.47 -7.64
N HIS A 69 -0.88 -14.87 -6.54
CA HIS A 69 -0.84 -15.43 -5.19
C HIS A 69 -1.72 -14.56 -4.26
N SER A 70 -2.19 -15.13 -3.16
CA SER A 70 -2.93 -14.42 -2.11
C SER A 70 -4.08 -13.56 -2.63
N GLY A 71 -4.86 -14.10 -3.58
CA GLY A 71 -6.04 -13.43 -4.15
C GLY A 71 -5.75 -12.29 -5.15
N GLN A 72 -4.49 -11.98 -5.45
CA GLN A 72 -4.10 -10.89 -6.35
C GLN A 72 -4.41 -11.22 -7.82
N LEU A 73 -5.18 -10.37 -8.49
CA LEU A 73 -5.59 -10.58 -9.89
C LEU A 73 -4.87 -9.63 -10.84
N PHE A 74 -4.23 -10.21 -11.86
CA PHE A 74 -3.46 -9.49 -12.88
C PHE A 74 -4.01 -9.77 -14.28
N CYS A 75 -4.02 -8.76 -15.15
CA CYS A 75 -4.25 -8.97 -16.56
C CYS A 75 -3.15 -9.84 -17.17
N ASP A 76 -3.52 -10.78 -18.06
CA ASP A 76 -2.56 -11.65 -18.73
C ASP A 76 -1.68 -10.88 -19.72
N ARG A 77 -2.28 -9.94 -20.44
CA ARG A 77 -1.61 -9.19 -21.52
C ARG A 77 -0.99 -7.91 -21.01
N SER A 78 -1.79 -6.96 -20.55
CA SER A 78 -1.32 -5.60 -20.23
C SER A 78 -2.35 -4.83 -19.39
N SER A 79 -1.88 -3.83 -18.64
CA SER A 79 -2.72 -2.84 -17.96
C SER A 79 -3.61 -2.03 -18.93
N GLN A 80 -3.29 -2.04 -20.24
CA GLN A 80 -4.11 -1.40 -21.27
C GLN A 80 -5.51 -2.03 -21.36
N ASP A 81 -5.67 -3.29 -20.99
CA ASP A 81 -6.96 -3.97 -20.97
C ASP A 81 -7.93 -3.29 -19.99
N ILE A 82 -7.46 -2.97 -18.78
CA ILE A 82 -8.26 -2.23 -17.78
C ILE A 82 -8.51 -0.78 -18.21
N ILE A 83 -7.51 -0.13 -18.78
CA ILE A 83 -7.67 1.25 -19.30
C ILE A 83 -8.72 1.25 -20.42
N GLY A 84 -8.62 0.32 -21.35
CA GLY A 84 -9.59 0.18 -22.45
C GLY A 84 -11.01 -0.11 -21.96
N LEU A 85 -11.16 -0.97 -20.94
CA LEU A 85 -12.44 -1.25 -20.28
C LEU A 85 -13.04 0.05 -19.72
N LEU A 86 -12.28 0.80 -18.92
CA LEU A 86 -12.76 2.04 -18.29
C LEU A 86 -13.15 3.11 -19.33
N LEU A 87 -12.39 3.21 -20.42
CA LEU A 87 -12.72 4.11 -21.52
C LEU A 87 -14.01 3.68 -22.25
N ALA A 88 -14.19 2.38 -22.48
CA ALA A 88 -15.41 1.86 -23.11
C ALA A 88 -16.64 2.11 -22.22
N GLU A 89 -16.54 1.91 -20.91
CA GLU A 89 -17.63 2.22 -19.97
C GLU A 89 -17.91 3.73 -19.91
N SER A 90 -16.86 4.56 -19.92
CA SER A 90 -17.01 6.02 -19.97
C SER A 90 -17.75 6.48 -21.24
N LEU A 91 -17.45 5.87 -22.38
CA LEU A 91 -18.12 6.16 -23.65
C LEU A 91 -19.61 5.78 -23.60
N LYS A 92 -19.97 4.62 -23.04
CA LYS A 92 -21.36 4.19 -22.84
C LYS A 92 -22.14 5.19 -21.97
N GLY A 93 -21.47 5.76 -20.95
CA GLY A 93 -22.03 6.78 -20.05
C GLY A 93 -22.00 8.18 -20.61
N ALA A 94 -21.64 8.39 -21.87
CA ALA A 94 -21.49 9.71 -22.52
C ALA A 94 -20.58 10.65 -21.69
N VAL A 95 -19.49 10.12 -21.11
CA VAL A 95 -18.52 10.89 -20.34
C VAL A 95 -17.53 11.56 -21.29
N SER A 96 -17.37 12.88 -21.14
CA SER A 96 -16.32 13.64 -21.83
C SER A 96 -15.04 13.62 -20.99
N ILE A 97 -13.96 13.08 -21.52
CA ILE A 97 -12.63 13.09 -20.86
C ILE A 97 -11.77 14.15 -21.57
N ARG A 98 -11.27 15.11 -20.79
CA ARG A 98 -10.39 16.19 -21.29
C ARG A 98 -9.02 16.03 -20.65
N HIS A 99 -8.00 15.83 -21.47
CA HIS A 99 -6.60 15.73 -21.06
C HIS A 99 -5.65 16.06 -22.24
N PRO A 100 -4.46 16.58 -21.98
CA PRO A 100 -4.04 17.17 -20.71
C PRO A 100 -4.75 18.51 -20.50
N VAL A 101 -5.19 18.78 -19.27
CA VAL A 101 -5.74 20.09 -18.88
C VAL A 101 -5.13 20.55 -17.56
N GLU A 102 -4.86 21.83 -17.47
CA GLU A 102 -4.41 22.47 -16.24
C GLU A 102 -5.55 23.24 -15.59
N ILE A 103 -5.86 22.90 -14.34
CA ILE A 103 -6.87 23.58 -13.54
C ILE A 103 -6.23 24.81 -12.89
N ALA A 104 -6.62 26.00 -13.35
CA ALA A 104 -6.13 27.25 -12.79
C ALA A 104 -6.84 27.62 -11.47
N ALA A 105 -8.14 27.39 -11.38
CA ALA A 105 -8.92 27.66 -10.17
C ALA A 105 -10.19 26.79 -10.10
N VAL A 106 -10.63 26.51 -8.87
CA VAL A 106 -11.93 25.90 -8.58
C VAL A 106 -12.63 26.75 -7.53
N VAL A 107 -13.73 27.37 -7.88
CA VAL A 107 -14.46 28.30 -7.03
C VAL A 107 -15.88 27.81 -6.83
N ARG A 108 -16.35 27.81 -5.57
CA ARG A 108 -17.75 27.58 -5.23
C ARG A 108 -18.52 28.87 -5.38
N GLU A 109 -19.45 28.90 -6.32
CA GLU A 109 -20.47 29.96 -6.47
C GLU A 109 -21.79 29.44 -5.86
N ALA A 110 -22.77 30.29 -5.66
CA ALA A 110 -23.95 29.95 -4.86
C ALA A 110 -24.50 28.54 -5.13
N GLU A 111 -24.84 28.23 -6.37
CA GLU A 111 -25.50 26.96 -6.73
C GLU A 111 -24.61 26.01 -7.54
N HIS A 112 -23.40 26.41 -7.91
CA HIS A 112 -22.52 25.62 -8.77
C HIS A 112 -21.05 25.87 -8.50
N TRP A 113 -20.22 24.96 -9.01
CA TRP A 113 -18.76 25.09 -9.06
C TRP A 113 -18.36 25.69 -10.39
N ARG A 114 -17.43 26.65 -10.38
CA ARG A 114 -16.73 27.13 -11.57
C ARG A 114 -15.31 26.57 -11.55
N ILE A 115 -14.93 25.89 -12.63
CA ILE A 115 -13.60 25.35 -12.86
C ILE A 115 -12.97 26.14 -13.99
N SER A 116 -11.96 26.94 -13.68
CA SER A 116 -11.19 27.69 -14.67
C SER A 116 -10.03 26.86 -15.14
N LEU A 117 -9.87 26.74 -16.46
CA LEU A 117 -8.79 25.97 -17.10
C LEU A 117 -7.79 26.94 -17.75
N THR A 118 -6.49 26.60 -17.69
CA THR A 118 -5.45 27.43 -18.32
C THR A 118 -5.58 27.39 -19.85
N GLY A 119 -5.80 28.53 -20.46
CA GLY A 119 -5.93 28.66 -21.93
C GLY A 119 -7.18 28.04 -22.55
N LEU A 120 -8.20 27.73 -21.75
CA LEU A 120 -9.48 27.15 -22.18
C LEU A 120 -10.65 27.84 -21.46
N ASP A 121 -11.86 27.66 -22.00
CA ASP A 121 -13.08 28.12 -21.36
C ASP A 121 -13.34 27.47 -20.02
N SER A 122 -13.90 28.22 -19.08
CA SER A 122 -14.31 27.70 -17.78
C SER A 122 -15.49 26.74 -17.92
N LEU A 123 -15.54 25.78 -17.01
CA LEU A 123 -16.65 24.85 -16.88
C LEU A 123 -17.45 25.15 -15.62
N THR A 124 -18.74 24.84 -15.67
CA THR A 124 -19.59 24.88 -14.47
C THR A 124 -20.23 23.53 -14.21
N CYS A 125 -20.38 23.16 -12.95
CA CYS A 125 -21.08 21.95 -12.55
C CYS A 125 -21.79 22.13 -11.20
N ARG A 126 -22.86 21.38 -10.98
CA ARG A 126 -23.58 21.36 -9.68
C ARG A 126 -22.82 20.57 -8.63
N GLN A 127 -22.12 19.50 -9.05
CA GLN A 127 -21.41 18.60 -8.16
C GLN A 127 -19.98 18.42 -8.62
N LEU A 128 -19.05 18.43 -7.67
CA LEU A 128 -17.63 18.27 -7.89
C LEU A 128 -17.14 16.99 -7.20
N VAL A 129 -16.45 16.13 -7.95
CA VAL A 129 -15.80 14.94 -7.43
C VAL A 129 -14.29 15.11 -7.52
N VAL A 130 -13.60 15.05 -6.39
CA VAL A 130 -12.14 15.04 -6.30
C VAL A 130 -11.65 13.60 -6.28
N ALA A 131 -11.03 13.18 -7.39
CA ALA A 131 -10.51 11.83 -7.61
C ALA A 131 -9.02 11.87 -8.01
N THR A 132 -8.28 12.83 -7.45
CA THR A 132 -6.91 13.16 -7.88
C THR A 132 -5.85 12.16 -7.43
N GLY A 133 -6.22 11.19 -6.58
CA GLY A 133 -5.26 10.29 -5.98
C GLY A 133 -4.37 10.99 -4.94
N GLY A 134 -3.22 10.39 -4.66
CA GLY A 134 -2.24 10.85 -3.67
C GLY A 134 -0.92 11.31 -4.30
N MET A 135 0.12 11.35 -3.47
CA MET A 135 1.46 11.87 -3.80
C MET A 135 2.44 10.80 -4.28
N ALA A 136 2.05 9.52 -4.29
CA ALA A 136 2.96 8.43 -4.66
C ALA A 136 3.30 8.44 -6.15
N VAL A 137 4.58 8.30 -6.47
CA VAL A 137 5.16 8.34 -7.83
C VAL A 137 4.95 9.71 -8.51
N PRO A 138 5.56 10.80 -8.05
CA PRO A 138 5.42 12.15 -8.66
C PRO A 138 5.73 12.19 -10.15
N ALA A 139 6.60 11.30 -10.64
CA ALA A 139 7.00 11.22 -12.05
C ALA A 139 5.81 10.94 -13.01
N ILE A 140 4.70 10.41 -12.52
CA ILE A 140 3.48 10.18 -13.33
C ILE A 140 2.42 11.26 -13.12
N GLY A 141 2.75 12.35 -12.46
CA GLY A 141 1.84 13.47 -12.20
C GLY A 141 1.17 13.45 -10.82
N ALA A 142 1.50 12.50 -9.94
CA ALA A 142 0.97 12.50 -8.57
C ALA A 142 1.37 13.78 -7.82
N SER A 143 0.42 14.41 -7.14
CA SER A 143 0.62 15.70 -6.49
C SER A 143 -0.25 15.88 -5.24
N ALA A 144 0.05 16.91 -4.46
CA ALA A 144 -0.75 17.28 -3.29
C ALA A 144 -2.02 18.08 -3.64
N TRP A 145 -2.30 18.37 -4.92
CA TRP A 145 -3.36 19.27 -5.34
C TRP A 145 -4.72 18.98 -4.68
N GLY A 146 -5.14 17.71 -4.65
CA GLY A 146 -6.41 17.31 -4.03
C GLY A 146 -6.45 17.55 -2.53
N LEU A 147 -5.33 17.34 -1.84
CA LEU A 147 -5.20 17.60 -0.39
C LEU A 147 -5.26 19.10 -0.10
N ASP A 148 -4.55 19.91 -0.89
CA ASP A 148 -4.54 21.36 -0.74
C ASP A 148 -5.90 21.96 -1.07
N PHE A 149 -6.57 21.44 -2.11
CA PHE A 149 -7.95 21.81 -2.41
C PHE A 149 -8.88 21.45 -1.24
N ALA A 150 -8.84 20.23 -0.72
CA ALA A 150 -9.67 19.80 0.41
C ALA A 150 -9.44 20.70 1.65
N ARG A 151 -8.17 20.99 1.96
CA ARG A 151 -7.80 21.92 3.06
C ARG A 151 -8.38 23.30 2.85
N SER A 152 -8.35 23.83 1.61
CA SER A 152 -8.95 25.13 1.28
C SER A 152 -10.47 25.15 1.45
N ARG A 153 -11.12 23.98 1.46
CA ARG A 153 -12.55 23.80 1.74
C ARG A 153 -12.85 23.51 3.22
N GLY A 154 -11.86 23.63 4.11
CA GLY A 154 -12.02 23.42 5.55
C GLY A 154 -11.99 21.95 5.99
N LEU A 155 -11.66 21.01 5.08
CA LEU A 155 -11.50 19.61 5.45
C LEU A 155 -10.14 19.39 6.11
N GLU A 156 -10.13 18.64 7.19
CA GLU A 156 -8.92 18.23 7.88
C GLU A 156 -8.14 17.22 7.02
N ILE A 157 -6.80 17.31 7.06
CA ILE A 157 -5.90 16.35 6.43
C ILE A 157 -5.13 15.62 7.52
N THR A 158 -5.23 14.30 7.54
CA THR A 158 -4.44 13.45 8.44
C THR A 158 -2.96 13.47 8.04
N PRO A 159 -2.03 13.07 8.92
CA PRO A 159 -0.61 13.03 8.58
C PRO A 159 -0.33 12.17 7.34
N VAL A 160 0.18 12.80 6.29
CA VAL A 160 0.43 12.17 4.99
C VAL A 160 1.85 11.64 4.92
N ARG A 161 2.01 10.37 4.55
CA ARG A 161 3.30 9.68 4.41
C ARG A 161 3.31 8.76 3.19
N ALA A 162 4.52 8.47 2.71
CA ALA A 162 4.74 7.41 1.72
C ALA A 162 4.38 6.06 2.33
N GLY A 163 3.55 5.28 1.65
CA GLY A 163 3.13 3.93 2.04
C GLY A 163 3.53 2.89 1.00
N LEU A 164 3.54 1.61 1.39
CA LEU A 164 4.06 0.52 0.57
C LEU A 164 5.41 0.90 -0.05
N VAL A 165 6.35 1.27 0.81
CA VAL A 165 7.62 1.88 0.43
C VAL A 165 8.81 1.15 1.07
N PRO A 166 9.93 0.94 0.37
CA PRO A 166 11.13 0.35 0.94
C PRO A 166 11.70 1.19 2.09
N MET A 167 12.23 0.51 3.11
CA MET A 167 12.87 1.11 4.28
C MET A 167 14.38 1.21 4.08
N SER A 168 14.98 2.33 4.51
CA SER A 168 16.41 2.59 4.40
C SER A 168 17.15 2.33 5.72
N PHE A 169 18.40 1.90 5.61
CA PHE A 169 19.28 1.64 6.73
C PHE A 169 20.61 2.38 6.53
N THR A 170 21.04 3.12 7.53
CA THR A 170 22.26 3.94 7.51
C THR A 170 23.16 3.75 8.72
N SER A 171 22.70 3.03 9.77
CA SER A 171 23.49 2.77 10.96
C SER A 171 24.59 1.75 10.66
N THR A 172 25.75 1.91 11.31
CA THR A 172 26.93 1.03 11.12
C THR A 172 26.68 -0.38 11.64
N ASP A 173 25.98 -0.51 12.76
CA ASP A 173 25.60 -1.78 13.40
C ASP A 173 24.61 -2.62 12.57
N GLN A 174 23.88 -1.98 11.67
CA GLN A 174 22.93 -2.65 10.75
C GLN A 174 23.35 -2.55 9.28
N ALA A 175 24.59 -2.14 8.99
CA ALA A 175 25.14 -2.01 7.64
C ALA A 175 25.11 -3.34 6.85
N TRP A 176 25.18 -4.47 7.54
CA TRP A 176 25.10 -5.80 6.94
C TRP A 176 23.82 -6.00 6.09
N VAL A 177 22.70 -5.36 6.45
CA VAL A 177 21.44 -5.42 5.67
C VAL A 177 21.65 -4.92 4.24
N THR A 178 22.45 -3.86 4.04
CA THR A 178 22.69 -3.25 2.73
C THR A 178 23.82 -3.91 1.93
N GLN A 179 24.60 -4.81 2.56
CA GLN A 179 25.74 -5.49 1.94
C GLN A 179 25.34 -6.76 1.17
N MET A 180 24.08 -7.17 1.21
CA MET A 180 23.59 -8.37 0.53
C MET A 180 22.42 -8.12 -0.43
N PRO A 181 22.52 -7.15 -1.36
CA PRO A 181 21.44 -6.85 -2.28
C PRO A 181 21.07 -8.06 -3.13
N GLY A 182 19.76 -8.23 -3.37
CA GLY A 182 19.20 -9.34 -4.13
C GLY A 182 18.90 -10.60 -3.29
N VAL A 183 19.30 -10.65 -2.02
CA VAL A 183 18.91 -11.76 -1.14
C VAL A 183 17.45 -11.55 -0.73
N SER A 184 16.63 -12.58 -0.92
CA SER A 184 15.24 -12.64 -0.46
C SER A 184 15.08 -13.73 0.58
N GLN A 185 14.30 -13.46 1.61
CA GLN A 185 13.96 -14.41 2.67
C GLN A 185 12.51 -14.20 3.10
N ARG A 186 11.77 -15.30 3.21
CA ARG A 186 10.43 -15.29 3.80
C ARG A 186 10.56 -15.15 5.32
N VAL A 187 9.92 -14.13 5.87
CA VAL A 187 10.01 -13.73 7.28
C VAL A 187 8.66 -13.26 7.79
N SER A 188 8.51 -13.20 9.12
CA SER A 188 7.41 -12.44 9.71
C SER A 188 7.92 -11.12 10.25
N ILE A 189 7.29 -10.00 9.83
CA ILE A 189 7.63 -8.66 10.30
C ILE A 189 6.48 -8.12 11.14
N SER A 190 6.75 -7.85 12.41
CA SER A 190 5.84 -7.16 13.33
C SER A 190 6.21 -5.69 13.44
N VAL A 191 5.22 -4.80 13.41
CA VAL A 191 5.40 -3.34 13.36
C VAL A 191 4.19 -2.62 13.94
N GLY A 192 4.41 -1.39 14.41
CA GLY A 192 3.38 -0.54 15.00
C GLY A 192 3.12 -0.87 16.47
N GLU A 193 2.19 -0.15 17.07
CA GLU A 193 1.80 -0.29 18.48
C GLU A 193 0.28 -0.34 18.60
N ALA A 194 -0.22 -1.26 19.42
CA ALA A 194 -1.65 -1.39 19.67
C ALA A 194 -2.20 -0.09 20.30
N GLY A 195 -3.28 0.45 19.74
CA GLY A 195 -3.93 1.67 20.24
C GLY A 195 -3.27 2.98 19.81
N HIS A 196 -2.20 2.96 19.00
CA HIS A 196 -1.53 4.15 18.49
C HIS A 196 -1.52 4.17 16.95
N GLY A 197 -1.68 5.35 16.36
CA GLY A 197 -1.63 5.57 14.92
C GLY A 197 -2.58 4.64 14.15
N TYR A 198 -2.04 3.85 13.24
CA TYR A 198 -2.78 2.86 12.45
C TYR A 198 -2.80 1.46 13.10
N GLY A 199 -2.34 1.34 14.35
CA GLY A 199 -2.32 0.08 15.11
C GLY A 199 -1.08 -0.76 14.89
N GLN A 200 -1.18 -2.05 15.26
CA GLN A 200 -0.14 -3.05 15.13
C GLN A 200 -0.47 -4.04 14.02
N ALA A 201 0.54 -4.49 13.29
CA ALA A 201 0.39 -5.50 12.24
C ALA A 201 1.58 -6.47 12.20
N CYS A 202 1.32 -7.65 11.63
CA CYS A 202 2.31 -8.69 11.42
C CYS A 202 2.12 -9.27 10.00
N PHE A 203 3.21 -9.38 9.22
CA PHE A 203 3.18 -9.82 7.83
C PHE A 203 4.18 -10.96 7.59
N LEU A 204 3.67 -12.13 7.24
CA LEU A 204 4.46 -13.30 6.86
C LEU A 204 4.62 -13.36 5.33
N GLU A 205 5.66 -12.73 4.82
CA GLU A 205 5.94 -12.56 3.40
C GLU A 205 7.45 -12.48 3.15
N ASP A 206 7.85 -12.29 1.89
CA ASP A 206 9.25 -12.12 1.53
C ASP A 206 9.77 -10.72 1.88
N ALA A 207 10.92 -10.66 2.55
CA ALA A 207 11.75 -9.48 2.68
C ALA A 207 12.91 -9.56 1.68
N LEU A 208 13.15 -8.47 0.95
CA LEU A 208 14.21 -8.34 -0.04
C LEU A 208 15.26 -7.35 0.44
N MET A 209 16.51 -7.79 0.56
CA MET A 209 17.65 -6.93 0.85
C MET A 209 18.04 -6.15 -0.39
N THR A 210 18.32 -4.87 -0.22
CA THR A 210 18.73 -3.95 -1.30
C THR A 210 19.94 -3.14 -0.89
N HIS A 211 20.59 -2.46 -1.83
CA HIS A 211 21.72 -1.56 -1.54
C HIS A 211 21.38 -0.38 -0.59
N LYS A 212 20.09 -0.10 -0.37
CA LYS A 212 19.64 1.02 0.48
C LYS A 212 18.94 0.55 1.76
N GLY A 213 18.68 -0.76 1.90
CA GLY A 213 17.96 -1.32 3.02
C GLY A 213 17.04 -2.47 2.62
N LEU A 214 15.84 -2.50 3.15
CA LEU A 214 14.87 -3.56 2.97
C LEU A 214 13.70 -3.15 2.06
N SER A 215 13.27 -4.08 1.25
CA SER A 215 12.10 -4.04 0.38
C SER A 215 11.39 -5.40 0.42
N GLY A 216 10.55 -5.68 -0.55
CA GLY A 216 9.76 -6.92 -0.61
C GLY A 216 8.40 -6.79 0.11
N PRO A 217 7.48 -7.72 -0.16
CA PRO A 217 6.09 -7.60 0.30
C PRO A 217 5.95 -7.39 1.81
N ALA A 218 6.68 -8.13 2.65
CA ALA A 218 6.64 -7.97 4.10
C ALA A 218 7.01 -6.55 4.55
N VAL A 219 8.07 -6.00 3.96
CA VAL A 219 8.59 -4.67 4.31
C VAL A 219 7.67 -3.57 3.78
N LEU A 220 7.19 -3.71 2.54
CA LEU A 220 6.26 -2.73 1.95
C LEU A 220 4.98 -2.65 2.78
N GLN A 221 4.40 -3.76 3.18
CA GLN A 221 3.21 -3.77 4.04
C GLN A 221 3.50 -3.19 5.43
N ALA A 222 4.62 -3.56 6.05
CA ALA A 222 5.05 -3.03 7.34
C ALA A 222 5.23 -1.50 7.30
N SER A 223 5.68 -0.93 6.16
CA SER A 223 5.88 0.52 6.02
C SER A 223 4.60 1.34 6.20
N ASN A 224 3.43 0.74 5.98
CA ASN A 224 2.14 1.41 6.23
C ASN A 224 1.86 1.64 7.73
N TYR A 225 2.47 0.87 8.61
CA TYR A 225 2.29 0.94 10.06
C TYR A 225 3.47 1.59 10.78
N TRP A 226 4.63 1.62 10.11
CA TRP A 226 5.86 2.13 10.69
C TRP A 226 5.86 3.65 10.84
N GLU A 227 6.35 4.12 11.99
CA GLU A 227 6.61 5.53 12.26
C GLU A 227 8.11 5.80 12.39
N GLN A 228 8.54 7.01 11.98
CA GLN A 228 9.93 7.41 12.02
C GLN A 228 10.54 7.24 13.42
N GLY A 229 11.65 6.52 13.49
CA GLY A 229 12.35 6.24 14.74
C GLY A 229 11.95 4.97 15.47
N GLN A 230 10.86 4.30 15.04
CA GLN A 230 10.47 2.99 15.58
C GLN A 230 11.34 1.87 15.00
N ALA A 231 11.54 0.80 15.78
CA ALA A 231 12.08 -0.46 15.30
C ALA A 231 10.98 -1.33 14.70
N ILE A 232 11.36 -2.23 13.80
CA ILE A 232 10.55 -3.36 13.36
C ILE A 232 11.13 -4.63 13.99
N SER A 233 10.28 -5.60 14.29
CA SER A 233 10.69 -6.92 14.78
C SER A 233 10.58 -7.95 13.67
N VAL A 234 11.68 -8.65 13.38
CA VAL A 234 11.75 -9.65 12.31
C VAL A 234 11.89 -11.04 12.93
N ASP A 235 10.94 -11.92 12.66
CA ASP A 235 11.08 -13.34 12.93
C ASP A 235 11.67 -14.03 11.68
N TRP A 236 12.96 -14.34 11.74
CA TRP A 236 13.69 -15.01 10.67
C TRP A 236 13.30 -16.48 10.54
N LEU A 237 12.80 -17.10 11.62
CA LEU A 237 12.46 -18.53 11.70
C LEU A 237 11.01 -18.82 11.29
N ALA A 238 10.17 -17.80 11.12
CA ALA A 238 8.72 -17.94 10.94
C ALA A 238 8.31 -18.83 9.75
N ALA A 239 9.12 -18.85 8.70
CA ALA A 239 8.86 -19.64 7.49
C ALA A 239 9.56 -21.01 7.46
N LEU A 240 10.39 -21.32 8.46
CA LEU A 240 11.06 -22.61 8.55
C LEU A 240 10.09 -23.67 9.08
N PRO A 241 10.27 -24.97 8.69
CA PRO A 241 9.52 -26.06 9.29
C PRO A 241 9.73 -26.07 10.82
N GLN A 242 8.65 -25.95 11.58
CA GLN A 242 8.76 -25.84 13.04
C GLN A 242 8.94 -27.20 13.73
N ASP A 243 8.53 -28.28 13.07
CA ASP A 243 8.70 -29.63 13.57
C ASP A 243 10.20 -30.00 13.59
N ASN A 244 10.73 -30.31 14.78
CA ASN A 244 12.10 -30.68 15.01
C ASN A 244 13.18 -29.63 14.67
N LEU A 245 12.81 -28.35 14.38
CA LEU A 245 13.78 -27.31 14.02
C LEU A 245 14.93 -27.18 15.03
N PHE A 246 14.68 -27.49 16.30
CA PHE A 246 15.64 -27.45 17.40
C PHE A 246 15.89 -28.83 18.05
N ASP A 247 15.59 -29.95 17.36
CA ASP A 247 15.92 -31.28 17.88
C ASP A 247 17.45 -31.44 17.98
N GLU A 248 17.94 -31.56 19.21
CA GLU A 248 19.36 -31.67 19.52
C GLU A 248 20.03 -32.89 18.84
N ARG A 249 19.27 -33.95 18.54
CA ARG A 249 19.79 -35.13 17.84
C ARG A 249 20.18 -34.80 16.40
N GLU A 250 19.45 -33.88 15.77
CA GLU A 250 19.69 -33.48 14.39
C GLU A 250 20.72 -32.37 14.32
N ILE A 251 20.59 -31.35 15.16
CA ILE A 251 21.37 -30.11 15.03
C ILE A 251 22.53 -29.99 16.02
N GLY A 252 22.57 -30.81 17.06
CA GLY A 252 23.55 -30.68 18.16
C GLY A 252 25.03 -30.68 17.73
N ARG A 253 25.37 -31.33 16.62
CA ARG A 253 26.73 -31.38 16.06
C ARG A 253 27.18 -30.13 15.31
N PHE A 254 26.24 -29.27 14.89
CA PHE A 254 26.53 -28.07 14.14
C PHE A 254 26.84 -26.89 15.07
N SER A 255 27.75 -26.01 14.68
CA SER A 255 27.87 -24.70 15.30
C SER A 255 26.68 -23.80 14.96
N VAL A 256 26.47 -22.71 15.72
CA VAL A 256 25.40 -21.78 15.42
C VAL A 256 25.58 -21.20 14.00
N VAL A 257 26.81 -20.89 13.58
CA VAL A 257 27.11 -20.42 12.21
C VAL A 257 26.65 -21.45 11.17
N GLN A 258 26.97 -22.72 11.38
CA GLN A 258 26.56 -23.82 10.48
C GLN A 258 25.03 -23.98 10.42
N LEU A 259 24.34 -23.77 11.53
CA LEU A 259 22.87 -23.79 11.56
C LEU A 259 22.28 -22.62 10.76
N LEU A 260 22.83 -21.43 10.92
CA LEU A 260 22.41 -20.28 10.12
C LEU A 260 22.62 -20.52 8.62
N GLU A 261 23.75 -21.11 8.22
CA GLU A 261 24.02 -21.48 6.81
C GLU A 261 23.13 -22.61 6.30
N HIS A 262 22.63 -23.46 7.17
CA HIS A 262 21.67 -24.50 6.82
C HIS A 262 20.26 -23.96 6.61
N TRP A 263 19.84 -22.96 7.40
CA TRP A 263 18.50 -22.40 7.38
C TRP A 263 18.33 -21.24 6.38
N PHE A 264 19.39 -20.53 6.08
CA PHE A 264 19.34 -19.28 5.32
C PHE A 264 20.31 -19.25 4.14
N PRO A 265 20.05 -18.41 3.12
CA PRO A 265 21.05 -18.12 2.08
C PRO A 265 22.39 -17.68 2.72
N LYS A 266 23.50 -18.18 2.21
CA LYS A 266 24.87 -17.97 2.79
C LYS A 266 25.16 -16.51 3.17
N ARG A 267 24.78 -15.55 2.32
CA ARG A 267 25.01 -14.12 2.60
C ARG A 267 24.18 -13.62 3.78
N LEU A 268 22.94 -14.08 3.92
CA LEU A 268 22.09 -13.74 5.06
C LEU A 268 22.62 -14.41 6.35
N ALA A 269 22.99 -15.67 6.27
CA ALA A 269 23.60 -16.40 7.39
C ALA A 269 24.84 -15.69 7.93
N ALA A 270 25.72 -15.22 7.03
CA ALA A 270 26.92 -14.47 7.42
C ALA A 270 26.56 -13.12 8.10
N GLY A 271 25.57 -12.39 7.57
CA GLY A 271 25.10 -11.16 8.19
C GLY A 271 24.48 -11.36 9.59
N LEU A 272 23.67 -12.41 9.75
CA LEU A 272 23.10 -12.78 11.04
C LEU A 272 24.19 -13.22 12.01
N ALA A 273 25.15 -14.05 11.57
CA ALA A 273 26.29 -14.47 12.36
C ALA A 273 27.12 -13.27 12.87
N LEU A 274 27.39 -12.30 11.99
CA LEU A 274 28.08 -11.08 12.38
C LEU A 274 27.32 -10.31 13.47
N SER A 275 26.01 -10.15 13.31
CA SER A 275 25.16 -9.42 14.26
C SER A 275 24.96 -10.18 15.60
N LEU A 276 25.01 -11.50 15.59
CA LEU A 276 24.87 -12.33 16.79
C LEU A 276 26.20 -12.55 17.51
N GLY A 277 27.31 -12.56 16.78
CA GLY A 277 28.64 -12.92 17.32
C GLY A 277 29.18 -11.96 18.36
N GLU A 278 28.65 -10.75 18.46
CA GLU A 278 28.98 -9.80 19.52
C GLU A 278 28.44 -10.24 20.90
N ASP A 279 27.27 -10.90 20.91
CA ASP A 279 26.53 -11.24 22.12
C ASP A 279 26.56 -12.74 22.45
N TYR A 280 26.83 -13.60 21.44
CA TYR A 280 26.67 -15.05 21.57
C TYR A 280 27.88 -15.84 21.05
N PRO A 281 28.21 -17.02 21.64
CA PRO A 281 29.32 -17.86 21.21
C PRO A 281 28.95 -18.69 19.96
N ILE A 282 28.83 -18.03 18.81
CA ILE A 282 28.28 -18.58 17.54
C ILE A 282 29.14 -19.70 16.94
N ASP A 283 30.44 -19.77 17.28
CA ASP A 283 31.35 -20.81 16.80
C ASP A 283 31.22 -22.13 17.56
N ARG A 284 30.56 -22.11 18.72
CA ARG A 284 30.32 -23.35 19.51
C ARG A 284 29.22 -24.20 18.90
N LYS A 285 29.34 -25.50 19.09
CA LYS A 285 28.29 -26.45 18.70
C LYS A 285 27.04 -26.25 19.53
N TRP A 286 25.90 -26.46 18.93
CA TRP A 286 24.59 -26.30 19.57
C TRP A 286 24.48 -27.11 20.85
N ALA A 287 24.94 -28.39 20.84
CA ALA A 287 24.95 -29.26 22.01
C ALA A 287 25.84 -28.76 23.18
N GLU A 288 26.87 -27.96 22.89
CA GLU A 288 27.77 -27.38 23.88
C GLU A 288 27.24 -26.11 24.55
N LEU A 289 26.17 -25.55 23.99
CA LEU A 289 25.52 -24.34 24.55
C LEU A 289 24.63 -24.73 25.72
N GLY A 290 24.70 -23.99 26.81
CA GLY A 290 23.73 -24.09 27.89
C GLY A 290 22.30 -23.76 27.41
N ARG A 291 21.31 -24.37 28.07
CA ARG A 291 19.89 -24.22 27.70
C ARG A 291 19.48 -22.73 27.61
N ALA A 292 19.88 -21.92 28.59
CA ALA A 292 19.53 -20.50 28.60
C ALA A 292 20.08 -19.73 27.38
N VAL A 293 21.31 -20.04 26.94
CA VAL A 293 21.92 -19.41 25.74
C VAL A 293 21.18 -19.82 24.47
N ARG A 294 20.77 -21.10 24.37
CA ARG A 294 19.99 -21.58 23.23
C ARG A 294 18.62 -20.87 23.15
N GLU A 295 17.91 -20.77 24.28
CA GLU A 295 16.63 -20.05 24.37
C GLU A 295 16.79 -18.59 23.96
N GLN A 296 17.81 -17.89 24.46
CA GLN A 296 18.10 -16.50 24.10
C GLN A 296 18.42 -16.34 22.60
N LEU A 297 19.17 -17.25 21.99
CA LEU A 297 19.46 -17.24 20.55
C LEU A 297 18.18 -17.44 19.72
N ILE A 298 17.32 -18.37 20.11
CA ILE A 298 16.03 -18.60 19.44
C ILE A 298 15.16 -17.34 19.54
N ASP A 299 15.01 -16.78 20.74
CA ASP A 299 14.22 -15.58 20.97
C ASP A 299 14.77 -14.39 20.17
N ARG A 300 16.10 -14.26 20.11
CA ARG A 300 16.75 -13.21 19.32
C ARG A 300 16.47 -13.34 17.83
N LEU A 301 16.48 -14.56 17.28
CA LEU A 301 16.15 -14.81 15.88
C LEU A 301 14.65 -14.63 15.57
N ARG A 302 13.77 -14.91 16.55
CA ARG A 302 12.32 -14.73 16.43
C ARG A 302 11.87 -13.28 16.64
N SER A 303 12.66 -12.50 17.36
CA SER A 303 12.34 -11.11 17.69
C SER A 303 13.52 -10.19 17.36
N PHE A 304 14.03 -10.33 16.13
CA PHE A 304 15.20 -9.58 15.69
C PHE A 304 14.85 -8.12 15.43
N SER A 305 15.35 -7.23 16.28
CA SER A 305 15.06 -5.80 16.17
C SER A 305 15.91 -5.14 15.09
N LEU A 306 15.25 -4.55 14.11
CA LEU A 306 15.86 -3.68 13.11
C LEU A 306 15.26 -2.27 13.20
N LYS A 307 16.11 -1.25 13.16
CA LYS A 307 15.69 0.14 13.27
C LYS A 307 15.95 0.89 11.95
N PRO A 308 14.94 0.99 11.06
CA PRO A 308 15.09 1.76 9.83
C PRO A 308 15.43 3.21 10.10
N ALA A 309 16.36 3.78 9.33
CA ALA A 309 16.70 5.19 9.38
C ALA A 309 15.62 6.08 8.73
N GLY A 310 14.85 5.48 7.80
CA GLY A 310 13.80 6.16 7.06
C GLY A 310 13.20 5.26 5.99
N HIS A 311 12.54 5.89 5.02
CA HIS A 311 12.02 5.23 3.82
C HIS A 311 12.52 5.91 2.54
N LEU A 312 12.39 5.24 1.38
CA LEU A 312 12.92 5.74 0.09
C LEU A 312 12.05 6.82 -0.58
N GLY A 313 11.07 7.37 0.15
CA GLY A 313 10.27 8.53 -0.27
C GLY A 313 9.24 8.24 -1.36
N TRP A 314 8.58 9.30 -1.81
CA TRP A 314 7.45 9.27 -2.73
C TRP A 314 7.74 8.62 -4.09
N ASN A 315 8.98 8.73 -4.58
CA ASN A 315 9.40 8.14 -5.86
C ASN A 315 9.40 6.59 -5.84
N LYS A 316 9.41 5.99 -4.65
CA LYS A 316 9.43 4.53 -4.44
C LYS A 316 8.20 4.02 -3.72
N ALA A 317 7.33 4.91 -3.26
CA ALA A 317 6.07 4.56 -2.65
C ALA A 317 5.08 4.05 -3.70
N GLU A 318 4.35 2.99 -3.38
CA GLU A 318 3.23 2.55 -4.24
C GLU A 318 1.96 3.36 -3.95
N VAL A 319 1.79 3.80 -2.70
CA VAL A 319 0.59 4.52 -2.25
C VAL A 319 0.94 5.65 -1.30
N MET A 320 -0.03 6.51 -1.06
CA MET A 320 -0.05 7.48 0.02
C MET A 320 -0.78 6.87 1.23
N ARG A 321 -0.18 6.95 2.42
CA ARG A 321 -0.85 6.72 3.70
C ARG A 321 -1.31 8.05 4.26
N GLY A 322 -2.50 8.09 4.84
CA GLY A 322 -3.16 9.33 5.23
C GLY A 322 -3.89 9.99 4.07
N GLY A 323 -4.47 11.16 4.28
CA GLY A 323 -5.26 11.87 3.28
C GLY A 323 -6.31 12.77 3.91
N VAL A 324 -7.39 13.04 3.19
CA VAL A 324 -8.53 13.77 3.73
C VAL A 324 -9.17 12.98 4.85
N CYS A 325 -9.28 13.60 6.02
CA CYS A 325 -9.84 13.00 7.22
C CYS A 325 -11.28 12.53 6.98
N THR A 326 -11.51 11.25 7.15
CA THR A 326 -12.79 10.60 6.86
C THR A 326 -13.93 11.04 7.78
N LYS A 327 -13.63 11.65 8.94
CA LYS A 327 -14.65 12.26 9.81
C LYS A 327 -15.42 13.39 9.12
N GLY A 328 -14.77 14.08 8.17
CA GLY A 328 -15.38 15.13 7.34
C GLY A 328 -16.24 14.62 6.20
N LEU A 329 -16.33 13.30 5.98
CA LEU A 329 -17.04 12.67 4.89
C LEU A 329 -18.17 11.75 5.39
N ASP A 330 -19.17 11.53 4.56
CA ASP A 330 -20.16 10.50 4.77
C ASP A 330 -19.66 9.15 4.24
N PRO A 331 -19.62 8.07 5.04
CA PRO A 331 -19.06 6.79 4.62
C PRO A 331 -19.89 6.05 3.55
N ARG A 332 -21.16 6.46 3.36
CA ARG A 332 -22.07 5.83 2.39
C ARG A 332 -21.97 6.46 1.01
N THR A 333 -21.73 7.77 0.98
CA THR A 333 -21.78 8.58 -0.26
C THR A 333 -20.46 9.19 -0.65
N LEU A 334 -19.46 9.23 0.25
CA LEU A 334 -18.19 9.94 0.09
C LEU A 334 -18.37 11.47 -0.07
N GLN A 335 -19.55 11.99 0.27
CA GLN A 335 -19.92 13.40 0.25
C GLN A 335 -19.27 14.13 1.42
N SER A 336 -18.80 15.33 1.20
CA SER A 336 -18.35 16.22 2.27
C SER A 336 -19.52 16.59 3.19
N ARG A 337 -19.30 16.53 4.50
CA ARG A 337 -20.27 17.00 5.49
C ARG A 337 -20.36 18.52 5.55
N MET A 338 -19.40 19.24 4.96
CA MET A 338 -19.35 20.69 4.95
C MET A 338 -19.98 21.29 3.68
N ASP A 339 -19.99 20.57 2.57
CA ASP A 339 -20.59 20.99 1.29
C ASP A 339 -21.18 19.76 0.59
N SER A 340 -22.49 19.71 0.50
CA SER A 340 -23.25 18.61 -0.11
C SER A 340 -23.06 18.47 -1.62
N SER A 341 -22.35 19.38 -2.25
CA SER A 341 -22.01 19.33 -3.67
C SER A 341 -20.58 18.83 -3.94
N LEU A 342 -19.80 18.56 -2.87
CA LEU A 342 -18.42 18.10 -2.94
C LEU A 342 -18.29 16.64 -2.52
N TYR A 343 -17.59 15.83 -3.32
CA TYR A 343 -17.28 14.45 -3.08
C TYR A 343 -15.77 14.19 -3.19
N LEU A 344 -15.24 13.29 -2.37
CA LEU A 344 -13.82 12.91 -2.42
C LEU A 344 -13.73 11.38 -2.43
N ILE A 345 -13.02 10.82 -3.42
CA ILE A 345 -12.95 9.37 -3.65
C ILE A 345 -11.52 8.88 -3.90
N GLY A 346 -11.31 7.60 -3.69
CA GLY A 346 -10.00 6.97 -3.93
C GLY A 346 -8.93 7.40 -2.94
N GLU A 347 -7.69 7.40 -3.40
CA GLU A 347 -6.49 7.55 -2.56
C GLU A 347 -6.32 8.93 -1.92
N VAL A 348 -7.07 9.96 -2.36
CA VAL A 348 -7.05 11.28 -1.70
C VAL A 348 -7.66 11.24 -0.29
N VAL A 349 -8.52 10.25 -0.02
CA VAL A 349 -9.16 10.01 1.28
C VAL A 349 -8.24 9.16 2.16
N ASP A 350 -8.24 9.40 3.49
CA ASP A 350 -7.48 8.60 4.46
C ASP A 350 -8.02 7.16 4.59
N VAL A 351 -7.85 6.40 3.50
CA VAL A 351 -8.09 4.96 3.42
C VAL A 351 -6.96 4.36 2.58
N THR A 352 -6.12 3.55 3.21
CA THR A 352 -4.95 2.94 2.57
C THR A 352 -5.09 1.43 2.60
N GLY A 353 -5.04 0.78 1.46
CA GLY A 353 -5.07 -0.68 1.33
C GLY A 353 -3.68 -1.30 1.52
N HIS A 354 -3.67 -2.55 1.96
CA HIS A 354 -2.49 -3.41 1.94
C HIS A 354 -1.98 -3.61 0.51
N LEU A 355 -0.79 -4.22 0.38
CA LEU A 355 -0.23 -4.61 -0.91
C LEU A 355 -1.09 -5.70 -1.55
N GLY A 356 -1.32 -5.60 -2.86
CA GLY A 356 -1.95 -6.68 -3.58
C GLY A 356 -3.31 -6.40 -4.23
N GLY A 357 -3.55 -5.18 -4.73
CA GLY A 357 -4.76 -4.82 -5.47
C GLY A 357 -5.85 -4.14 -4.63
N HIS A 358 -5.67 -4.10 -3.31
CA HIS A 358 -6.65 -3.52 -2.39
C HIS A 358 -6.88 -2.02 -2.63
N ASN A 359 -5.83 -1.25 -2.96
CA ASN A 359 -5.96 0.18 -3.23
C ASN A 359 -6.79 0.47 -4.49
N PHE A 360 -6.72 -0.38 -5.50
CA PHE A 360 -7.62 -0.30 -6.65
C PHE A 360 -9.05 -0.68 -6.27
N GLN A 361 -9.23 -1.71 -5.44
CA GLN A 361 -10.58 -2.07 -4.96
C GLN A 361 -11.24 -0.91 -4.21
N TRP A 362 -10.48 -0.17 -3.37
CA TRP A 362 -10.98 1.05 -2.73
C TRP A 362 -11.37 2.12 -3.76
N ALA A 363 -10.55 2.33 -4.78
CA ALA A 363 -10.87 3.30 -5.83
C ALA A 363 -12.18 2.94 -6.55
N TRP A 364 -12.38 1.67 -6.88
CA TRP A 364 -13.63 1.21 -7.49
C TRP A 364 -14.84 1.36 -6.56
N ALA A 365 -14.72 0.91 -5.32
CA ALA A 365 -15.81 0.92 -4.34
C ALA A 365 -16.23 2.35 -3.96
N SER A 366 -15.28 3.24 -3.69
CA SER A 366 -15.56 4.64 -3.37
C SER A 366 -16.20 5.38 -4.54
N ALA A 367 -15.72 5.13 -5.78
CA ALA A 367 -16.29 5.72 -6.98
C ALA A 367 -17.73 5.23 -7.23
N HIS A 368 -18.01 3.94 -7.02
CA HIS A 368 -19.35 3.38 -7.14
C HIS A 368 -20.33 4.04 -6.17
N CYS A 369 -19.98 4.13 -4.88
CA CYS A 369 -20.84 4.76 -3.87
C CYS A 369 -21.10 6.24 -4.16
N CYS A 370 -20.09 6.97 -4.57
CA CYS A 370 -20.23 8.37 -5.00
C CYS A 370 -21.18 8.50 -6.19
N ALA A 371 -21.01 7.66 -7.23
CA ALA A 371 -21.86 7.69 -8.42
C ALA A 371 -23.31 7.37 -8.09
N MET A 372 -23.57 6.37 -7.25
CA MET A 372 -24.93 6.02 -6.80
C MET A 372 -25.58 7.17 -6.01
N ALA A 373 -24.82 7.83 -5.13
CA ALA A 373 -25.31 8.97 -4.36
C ALA A 373 -25.69 10.14 -5.25
N ILE A 374 -24.84 10.48 -6.22
CA ILE A 374 -25.10 11.55 -7.19
C ILE A 374 -26.33 11.22 -8.06
N SER A 375 -26.44 9.98 -8.53
CA SER A 375 -27.56 9.53 -9.37
C SER A 375 -28.89 9.61 -8.61
N ALA A 376 -28.92 9.24 -7.34
CA ALA A 376 -30.11 9.31 -6.50
C ALA A 376 -30.62 10.74 -6.28
N GLN A 377 -29.75 11.75 -6.29
CA GLN A 377 -30.13 13.16 -6.17
C GLN A 377 -30.76 13.74 -7.47
N HIS A 378 -30.59 13.03 -8.59
CA HIS A 378 -31.10 13.43 -9.90
C HIS A 378 -32.17 12.47 -10.44
N ALA A 379 -32.57 11.48 -9.65
CA ALA A 379 -33.72 10.66 -9.98
C ALA A 379 -34.99 11.55 -9.95
N PRO A 380 -35.88 11.42 -10.95
CA PRO A 380 -37.08 12.23 -11.07
C PRO A 380 -38.06 12.03 -9.90
#